data_b2759325847f15a8368bd248dee7391d
#
_entry.id   b2759325847f15a8368bd248dee7391d
#
_cell.length_a   1.000
_cell.length_b   1.000
_cell.length_c   1.000
_cell.angle_alpha   90.00
_cell.angle_beta   90.00
_cell.angle_gamma   90.00
#
_symmetry.space_group_name_H-M   'P 1'
#
loop_
_entity.id
_entity.type
_entity.pdbx_description
1 polymer ?
#
loop_
_entity_poly.entity_id
_entity_poly.type
_entity_poly.pdbx_seq_one_letter_code
_entity_poly.pdbx_strand_id
1 'polypeptide(L)'
;NNRETIEKDRLENISRKILVMARNELYMKMRFLDVALSSLPFVLDTGAEGMGTDGLYLYYDPQYLGGLFREDRVMVNRILHLVLHGIFRHMIRRKGREERLYHLSCDIAVESIIDELQYRCVMKARSFPRREMYRELKKEMKTLTAERIYEVLRKKALTQKQLEQLE
;
A
#
# COMPACT_ATOMS: atom_id res chain seq x y z
N ASN A 1 -26.66 8.00 -21.71
CA ASN A 1 -25.99 8.95 -21.39
C ASN A 1 -26.30 9.79 -20.14
N ASN A 2 -27.44 10.45 -19.92
CA ASN A 2 -27.65 11.22 -18.68
C ASN A 2 -27.69 10.32 -17.41
N ARG A 3 -28.24 9.12 -17.50
CA ARG A 3 -28.27 8.12 -16.41
C ARG A 3 -26.87 7.62 -16.04
N GLU A 4 -26.05 7.30 -17.01
CA GLU A 4 -24.68 6.83 -16.80
C GLU A 4 -23.80 7.90 -16.12
N THR A 5 -23.98 9.17 -16.51
CA THR A 5 -23.26 10.28 -15.89
C THR A 5 -23.67 10.46 -14.43
N ILE A 6 -24.97 10.43 -14.14
CA ILE A 6 -25.50 10.55 -12.77
C ILE A 6 -25.02 9.38 -11.89
N GLU A 7 -24.99 8.17 -12.42
CA GLU A 7 -24.55 6.99 -11.69
C GLU A 7 -23.03 7.04 -11.40
N LYS A 8 -22.25 7.50 -12.37
CA LYS A 8 -20.81 7.74 -12.21
C LYS A 8 -20.53 8.80 -11.12
N ASP A 9 -21.20 9.93 -11.17
CA ASP A 9 -21.03 11.01 -10.18
C ASP A 9 -21.43 10.55 -8.77
N ARG A 10 -22.48 9.75 -8.69
CA ARG A 10 -22.94 9.17 -7.40
C ARG A 10 -21.90 8.19 -6.85
N LEU A 11 -21.35 7.33 -7.70
CA LEU A 11 -20.33 6.35 -7.31
C LEU A 11 -19.06 7.06 -6.87
N GLU A 12 -18.62 8.07 -7.60
CA GLU A 12 -17.46 8.89 -7.23
C GLU A 12 -17.67 9.58 -5.87
N ASN A 13 -18.85 10.12 -5.63
CA ASN A 13 -19.17 10.80 -4.38
C ASN A 13 -19.15 9.87 -3.18
N ILE A 14 -19.69 8.66 -3.33
CA ILE A 14 -19.66 7.62 -2.29
C ILE A 14 -18.22 7.16 -2.04
N SER A 15 -17.47 6.87 -3.09
CA SER A 15 -16.07 6.45 -3.00
C SER A 15 -15.20 7.48 -2.29
N ARG A 16 -15.38 8.76 -2.62
CA ARG A 16 -14.67 9.87 -1.97
C ARG A 16 -14.99 9.95 -0.47
N LYS A 17 -16.24 9.76 -0.07
CA LYS A 17 -16.63 9.72 1.35
C LYS A 17 -15.94 8.57 2.09
N ILE A 18 -15.90 7.38 1.50
CA ILE A 18 -15.23 6.21 2.08
C ILE A 18 -13.74 6.49 2.29
N LEU A 19 -13.05 7.03 1.29
CA LEU A 19 -11.62 7.37 1.36
C LEU A 19 -11.35 8.45 2.42
N VAL A 20 -12.20 9.47 2.51
CA VAL A 20 -12.09 10.51 3.54
C VAL A 20 -12.25 9.93 4.95
N MET A 21 -13.21 9.03 5.14
CA MET A 21 -13.41 8.36 6.44
C MET A 21 -12.17 7.55 6.83
N ALA A 22 -11.63 6.74 5.93
CA ALA A 22 -10.43 5.94 6.18
C ALA A 22 -9.20 6.83 6.46
N ARG A 23 -9.01 7.90 5.70
CA ARG A 23 -7.96 8.90 5.93
C ARG A 23 -8.08 9.57 7.29
N ASN A 24 -9.30 9.94 7.69
CA ASN A 24 -9.54 10.56 8.99
C ASN A 24 -9.24 9.59 10.14
N GLU A 25 -9.53 8.31 9.98
CA GLU A 25 -9.18 7.29 10.97
C GLU A 25 -7.66 7.19 11.14
N LEU A 26 -6.89 7.19 10.05
CA LEU A 26 -5.43 7.26 10.09
C LEU A 26 -4.95 8.55 10.75
N TYR A 27 -5.52 9.69 10.39
CA TYR A 27 -5.18 10.98 10.95
C TYR A 27 -5.38 11.02 12.48
N MET A 28 -6.48 10.48 12.99
CA MET A 28 -6.76 10.41 14.42
C MET A 28 -5.72 9.60 15.19
N LYS A 29 -5.14 8.58 14.56
CA LYS A 29 -4.14 7.69 15.18
C LYS A 29 -2.71 8.15 14.94
N MET A 30 -2.46 8.81 13.80
CA MET A 30 -1.11 9.13 13.33
C MET A 30 -1.02 10.58 12.86
N ARG A 31 -1.19 11.52 13.78
CA ARG A 31 -1.21 12.97 13.48
C ARG A 31 0.09 13.45 12.80
N PHE A 32 1.20 12.79 13.04
CA PHE A 32 2.48 13.11 12.40
C PHE A 32 2.47 12.85 10.87
N LEU A 33 1.49 12.11 10.35
CA LEU A 33 1.29 11.90 8.91
C LEU A 33 0.34 12.92 8.27
N ASP A 34 -0.12 13.93 8.99
CA ASP A 34 -1.12 14.91 8.53
C ASP A 34 -0.78 15.49 7.15
N VAL A 35 0.42 16.01 6.98
CA VAL A 35 0.87 16.59 5.71
C VAL A 35 0.83 15.55 4.58
N ALA A 36 1.30 14.34 4.82
CA ALA A 36 1.31 13.28 3.82
C ALA A 36 -0.11 12.80 3.48
N LEU A 37 -0.98 12.64 4.48
CA LEU A 37 -2.36 12.22 4.29
C LEU A 37 -3.22 13.27 3.61
N SER A 38 -2.99 14.56 3.87
CA SER A 38 -3.75 15.67 3.28
C SER A 38 -3.25 16.06 1.89
N SER A 39 -2.00 15.74 1.54
CA SER A 39 -1.37 16.14 0.28
C SER A 39 -1.64 15.19 -0.91
N LEU A 40 -2.29 14.04 -0.69
CA LEU A 40 -2.63 13.09 -1.75
C LEU A 40 -4.08 13.25 -2.21
N PRO A 41 -4.36 14.00 -3.29
CA PRO A 41 -5.69 14.06 -3.87
C PRO A 41 -6.13 12.69 -4.40
N PHE A 42 -7.43 12.39 -4.28
CA PHE A 42 -8.03 11.17 -4.78
C PHE A 42 -8.48 11.33 -6.22
N VAL A 43 -8.07 10.40 -7.10
CA VAL A 43 -8.43 10.37 -8.52
C VAL A 43 -9.11 9.05 -8.86
N LEU A 44 -10.34 9.14 -9.36
CA LEU A 44 -11.06 7.98 -9.86
C LEU A 44 -10.43 7.51 -11.16
N ASP A 45 -10.00 6.24 -11.20
CA ASP A 45 -9.42 5.61 -12.38
C ASP A 45 -9.90 4.16 -12.46
N THR A 46 -10.81 3.89 -13.37
CA THR A 46 -11.36 2.55 -13.60
C THR A 46 -10.35 1.60 -14.24
N GLY A 47 -9.24 2.11 -14.76
CA GLY A 47 -8.13 1.31 -15.30
C GLY A 47 -7.05 0.98 -14.29
N ALA A 48 -7.15 1.47 -13.05
CA ALA A 48 -6.11 1.31 -12.03
C ALA A 48 -5.99 -0.09 -11.41
N GLU A 49 -6.82 -1.05 -11.79
CA GLU A 49 -6.85 -2.42 -11.23
C GLU A 49 -6.70 -2.45 -9.69
N GLY A 50 -7.41 -1.55 -9.00
CA GLY A 50 -7.35 -1.48 -7.54
C GLY A 50 -7.09 -0.07 -7.01
N MET A 51 -6.05 0.07 -6.22
CA MET A 51 -5.57 1.35 -5.69
C MET A 51 -4.06 1.48 -5.92
N GLY A 52 -3.62 2.67 -6.28
CA GLY A 52 -2.21 2.96 -6.53
C GLY A 52 -1.85 4.42 -6.28
N THR A 53 -0.56 4.72 -6.36
CA THR A 53 -0.05 6.09 -6.26
C THR A 53 1.18 6.28 -7.12
N ASP A 54 1.31 7.48 -7.68
CA ASP A 54 2.54 7.96 -8.32
C ASP A 54 3.37 8.89 -7.40
N GLY A 55 2.93 9.03 -6.14
CA GLY A 55 3.52 9.95 -5.16
C GLY A 55 2.88 11.33 -5.15
N LEU A 56 2.05 11.69 -6.14
CA LEU A 56 1.33 12.97 -6.24
C LEU A 56 -0.17 12.79 -6.02
N TYR A 57 -0.72 11.69 -6.51
CA TYR A 57 -2.14 11.35 -6.45
C TYR A 57 -2.33 9.93 -5.92
N LEU A 58 -3.49 9.69 -5.32
CA LEU A 58 -3.99 8.36 -5.01
C LEU A 58 -5.07 8.00 -6.03
N TYR A 59 -4.79 7.01 -6.88
CA TYR A 59 -5.71 6.48 -7.88
C TYR A 59 -6.51 5.33 -7.31
N TYR A 60 -7.79 5.25 -7.64
CA TYR A 60 -8.63 4.15 -7.16
C TYR A 60 -9.69 3.73 -8.19
N ASP A 61 -9.94 2.43 -8.25
CA ASP A 61 -11.09 1.85 -8.91
C ASP A 61 -12.25 1.78 -7.91
N PRO A 62 -13.43 2.38 -8.21
CA PRO A 62 -14.57 2.37 -7.32
C PRO A 62 -15.11 0.97 -6.99
N GLN A 63 -15.02 0.02 -7.93
CA GLN A 63 -15.45 -1.36 -7.69
C GLN A 63 -14.55 -2.08 -6.69
N TYR A 64 -13.25 -1.92 -6.85
CA TYR A 64 -12.26 -2.44 -5.90
C TYR A 64 -12.44 -1.83 -4.50
N LEU A 65 -12.65 -0.52 -4.43
CA LEU A 65 -12.88 0.18 -3.18
C LEU A 65 -14.15 -0.31 -2.46
N GLY A 66 -15.23 -0.57 -3.21
CA GLY A 66 -16.46 -1.14 -2.66
C GLY A 66 -16.26 -2.54 -2.05
N GLY A 67 -15.39 -3.35 -2.64
CA GLY A 67 -14.96 -4.64 -2.08
C GLY A 67 -14.21 -4.48 -0.78
N LEU A 68 -13.25 -3.56 -0.71
CA LEU A 68 -12.46 -3.28 0.49
C LEU A 68 -13.29 -2.66 1.62
N PHE A 69 -14.34 -1.91 1.31
CA PHE A 69 -15.19 -1.25 2.31
C PHE A 69 -15.84 -2.23 3.30
N ARG A 70 -16.06 -3.47 2.87
CA ARG A 70 -16.56 -4.54 3.75
C ARG A 70 -15.54 -4.95 4.82
N GLU A 71 -14.28 -4.61 4.62
CA GLU A 71 -13.16 -4.91 5.50
C GLU A 71 -12.42 -3.62 5.89
N ASP A 72 -13.01 -2.80 6.75
CA ASP A 72 -12.50 -1.47 7.14
C ASP A 72 -10.99 -1.43 7.43
N ARG A 73 -10.48 -2.44 8.14
CA ARG A 73 -9.06 -2.54 8.49
C ARG A 73 -8.15 -2.71 7.27
N VAL A 74 -8.63 -3.45 6.27
CA VAL A 74 -7.86 -3.68 5.03
C VAL A 74 -7.77 -2.39 4.23
N MET A 75 -8.85 -1.61 4.18
CA MET A 75 -8.87 -0.31 3.49
C MET A 75 -7.91 0.69 4.14
N VAL A 76 -7.99 0.87 5.44
CA VAL A 76 -7.12 1.81 6.19
C VAL A 76 -5.66 1.39 6.06
N ASN A 77 -5.36 0.09 6.18
CA ASN A 77 -4.03 -0.45 5.93
C ASN A 77 -3.55 -0.12 4.51
N ARG A 78 -4.40 -0.27 3.49
CA ARG A 78 -4.03 -0.02 2.10
C ARG A 78 -3.69 1.45 1.84
N ILE A 79 -4.44 2.38 2.40
CA ILE A 79 -4.14 3.81 2.29
C ILE A 79 -2.80 4.13 2.96
N LEU A 80 -2.57 3.66 4.18
CA LEU A 80 -1.30 3.86 4.87
C LEU A 80 -0.12 3.26 4.09
N HIS A 81 -0.28 2.07 3.54
CA HIS A 81 0.72 1.42 2.70
C HIS A 81 1.14 2.31 1.53
N LEU A 82 0.17 2.87 0.80
CA LEU A 82 0.46 3.77 -0.33
C LEU A 82 1.11 5.08 0.09
N VAL A 83 0.67 5.65 1.21
CA VAL A 83 1.26 6.87 1.78
C VAL A 83 2.73 6.64 2.16
N LEU A 84 3.04 5.52 2.77
CA LEU A 84 4.43 5.17 3.15
C LEU A 84 5.33 4.96 1.93
N HIS A 85 4.83 4.36 0.84
CA HIS A 85 5.58 4.31 -0.42
C HIS A 85 5.96 5.71 -0.92
N GLY A 86 5.04 6.66 -0.84
CA GLY A 86 5.27 8.05 -1.19
C GLY A 86 6.32 8.72 -0.29
N ILE A 87 6.21 8.56 1.02
CA ILE A 87 7.16 9.12 2.00
C ILE A 87 8.58 8.60 1.77
N PHE A 88 8.74 7.30 1.52
CA PHE A 88 10.05 6.70 1.27
C PHE A 88 10.54 6.91 -0.15
N ARG A 89 9.75 7.53 -1.03
CA ARG A 89 10.10 7.79 -2.44
C ARG A 89 10.52 6.53 -3.20
N HIS A 90 9.88 5.41 -2.94
CA HIS A 90 10.26 4.12 -3.51
C HIS A 90 10.27 4.12 -5.04
N MET A 91 9.36 4.85 -5.69
CA MET A 91 9.29 4.98 -7.14
C MET A 91 10.52 5.66 -7.74
N ILE A 92 11.13 6.61 -7.03
CA ILE A 92 12.32 7.36 -7.48
C ILE A 92 13.61 6.59 -7.18
N ARG A 93 13.62 5.81 -6.11
CA ARG A 93 14.82 5.12 -5.59
C ARG A 93 15.14 3.80 -6.27
N ARG A 94 14.37 3.36 -7.24
CA ARG A 94 14.61 2.09 -7.95
C ARG A 94 16.01 2.01 -8.57
N LYS A 95 16.48 3.06 -9.22
CA LYS A 95 17.87 3.24 -9.71
C LYS A 95 18.45 2.01 -10.42
N GLY A 96 17.77 1.50 -11.45
CA GLY A 96 18.27 0.38 -12.25
C GLY A 96 18.12 -1.02 -11.60
N ARG A 97 17.50 -1.13 -10.42
CA ARG A 97 17.14 -2.43 -9.82
C ARG A 97 16.04 -3.11 -10.63
N GLU A 98 16.03 -4.44 -10.60
CA GLU A 98 14.98 -5.22 -11.25
C GLU A 98 13.62 -4.85 -10.62
N GLU A 99 12.65 -4.55 -11.47
CA GLU A 99 11.41 -3.88 -11.07
C GLU A 99 10.58 -4.70 -10.11
N ARG A 100 10.28 -5.94 -10.46
CA ARG A 100 9.41 -6.80 -9.65
C ARG A 100 10.01 -7.08 -8.28
N LEU A 101 11.29 -7.42 -8.24
CA LEU A 101 11.99 -7.70 -6.99
C LEU A 101 12.12 -6.45 -6.12
N TYR A 102 12.32 -5.29 -6.74
CA TYR A 102 12.37 -4.02 -6.01
C TYR A 102 10.99 -3.63 -5.45
N HIS A 103 9.91 -3.81 -6.21
CA HIS A 103 8.55 -3.59 -5.71
C HIS A 103 8.22 -4.49 -4.52
N LEU A 104 8.52 -5.77 -4.60
CA LEU A 104 8.37 -6.69 -3.46
C LEU A 104 9.17 -6.21 -2.24
N SER A 105 10.39 -5.75 -2.44
CA SER A 105 11.26 -5.24 -1.37
C SER A 105 10.67 -3.98 -0.72
N CYS A 106 10.08 -3.08 -1.52
CA CYS A 106 9.38 -1.90 -1.04
C CYS A 106 8.13 -2.27 -0.22
N ASP A 107 7.34 -3.23 -0.70
CA ASP A 107 6.15 -3.71 0.00
C ASP A 107 6.52 -4.33 1.35
N ILE A 108 7.54 -5.16 1.40
CA ILE A 108 8.02 -5.76 2.64
C ILE A 108 8.49 -4.67 3.63
N ALA A 109 9.23 -3.66 3.16
CA ALA A 109 9.69 -2.57 4.01
C ALA A 109 8.52 -1.77 4.59
N VAL A 110 7.56 -1.38 3.77
CA VAL A 110 6.37 -0.63 4.19
C VAL A 110 5.53 -1.44 5.17
N GLU A 111 5.24 -2.68 4.84
CA GLU A 111 4.40 -3.53 5.68
C GLU A 111 5.06 -3.88 7.02
N SER A 112 6.39 -3.98 7.07
CA SER A 112 7.09 -4.17 8.35
C SER A 112 6.89 -2.99 9.30
N ILE A 113 6.85 -1.76 8.77
CA ILE A 113 6.59 -0.56 9.55
C ILE A 113 5.14 -0.55 10.03
N ILE A 114 4.19 -0.87 9.17
CA ILE A 114 2.77 -0.96 9.55
C ILE A 114 2.56 -1.98 10.68
N ASP A 115 3.22 -3.13 10.60
CA ASP A 115 3.14 -4.15 11.65
C ASP A 115 3.74 -3.67 12.98
N GLU A 116 4.82 -2.92 12.94
CA GLU A 116 5.46 -2.35 14.15
C GLU A 116 4.60 -1.28 14.83
N LEU A 117 3.73 -0.61 14.10
CA LEU A 117 2.80 0.38 14.66
C LEU A 117 1.75 -0.26 15.60
N GLN A 118 1.39 -1.51 15.39
CA GLN A 118 0.42 -2.30 16.17
C GLN A 118 -0.97 -1.63 16.33
N TYR A 119 -1.34 -0.72 15.44
CA TYR A 119 -2.67 -0.12 15.44
C TYR A 119 -3.73 -1.06 14.86
N ARG A 120 -4.81 -1.28 15.60
CA ARG A 120 -5.89 -2.20 15.17
C ARG A 120 -6.50 -1.82 13.82
N CYS A 121 -6.59 -0.53 13.51
CA CYS A 121 -7.17 -0.04 12.26
C CYS A 121 -6.36 -0.42 11.02
N VAL A 122 -5.07 -0.74 11.15
CA VAL A 122 -4.18 -1.12 10.04
C VAL A 122 -3.71 -2.57 10.11
N MET A 123 -4.14 -3.35 11.08
CA MET A 123 -3.75 -4.76 11.19
C MET A 123 -4.30 -5.58 10.03
N LYS A 124 -3.43 -6.35 9.39
CA LYS A 124 -3.75 -7.25 8.30
C LYS A 124 -3.10 -8.61 8.53
N ALA A 125 -3.83 -9.68 8.22
CA ALA A 125 -3.25 -11.02 8.22
C ALA A 125 -2.17 -11.14 7.13
N ARG A 126 -1.06 -11.81 7.45
CA ARG A 126 0.02 -12.11 6.52
C ARG A 126 -0.02 -13.58 6.14
N SER A 127 0.34 -13.89 4.89
CA SER A 127 0.58 -15.26 4.46
C SER A 127 1.75 -15.89 5.24
N PHE A 128 1.77 -17.21 5.33
CA PHE A 128 2.87 -17.91 5.99
C PHE A 128 4.23 -17.63 5.34
N PRO A 129 4.39 -17.69 4.00
CA PRO A 129 5.67 -17.36 3.35
C PRO A 129 6.14 -15.93 3.65
N ARG A 130 5.24 -14.96 3.68
CA ARG A 130 5.55 -13.57 4.00
C ARG A 130 6.05 -13.42 5.45
N ARG A 131 5.42 -14.10 6.41
CA ARG A 131 5.84 -14.08 7.82
C ARG A 131 7.21 -14.71 8.02
N GLU A 132 7.50 -15.82 7.35
CA GLU A 132 8.83 -16.46 7.41
C GLU A 132 9.90 -15.54 6.82
N MET A 133 9.63 -14.90 5.68
CA MET A 133 10.55 -13.95 5.06
C MET A 133 10.85 -12.77 6.00
N TYR A 134 9.86 -12.21 6.68
CA TYR A 134 10.09 -11.17 7.70
C TYR A 134 10.99 -11.65 8.81
N ARG A 135 10.76 -12.86 9.31
CA ARG A 135 11.56 -13.42 10.40
C ARG A 135 13.02 -13.59 10.00
N GLU A 136 13.27 -14.06 8.79
CA GLU A 136 14.64 -14.16 8.26
C GLU A 136 15.31 -12.81 8.09
N LEU A 137 14.63 -11.86 7.46
CA LEU A 137 15.16 -10.51 7.25
C LEU A 137 15.48 -9.78 8.55
N LYS A 138 14.63 -9.93 9.57
CA LYS A 138 14.88 -9.33 10.90
C LYS A 138 16.08 -9.91 11.64
N LYS A 139 16.51 -11.14 11.30
CA LYS A 139 17.76 -11.71 11.83
C LYS A 139 18.99 -11.06 11.19
N GLU A 140 18.91 -10.67 9.92
CA GLU A 140 20.02 -10.13 9.16
C GLU A 140 20.16 -8.61 9.33
N MET A 141 19.08 -7.89 9.62
CA MET A 141 19.09 -6.44 9.69
C MET A 141 18.12 -5.88 10.73
N LYS A 142 18.57 -4.85 11.46
CA LYS A 142 17.73 -4.16 12.47
C LYS A 142 16.62 -3.34 11.83
N THR A 143 16.91 -2.69 10.70
CA THR A 143 15.98 -1.83 9.97
C THR A 143 15.77 -2.40 8.58
N LEU A 144 14.52 -2.70 8.25
CA LEU A 144 14.10 -3.22 6.96
C LEU A 144 13.89 -2.06 5.98
N THR A 145 14.95 -1.69 5.23
CA THR A 145 14.84 -0.75 4.11
C THR A 145 14.67 -1.50 2.80
N ALA A 146 13.95 -0.91 1.84
CA ALA A 146 13.71 -1.54 0.54
C ALA A 146 15.01 -1.95 -0.17
N GLU A 147 16.02 -1.09 -0.11
CA GLU A 147 17.32 -1.34 -0.76
C GLU A 147 18.07 -2.52 -0.15
N ARG A 148 18.07 -2.64 1.19
CA ARG A 148 18.70 -3.77 1.89
C ARG A 148 17.94 -5.06 1.67
N ILE A 149 16.63 -5.03 1.74
CA ILE A 149 15.77 -6.18 1.44
C ILE A 149 16.03 -6.65 0.01
N TYR A 150 16.06 -5.73 -0.95
CA TYR A 150 16.36 -6.04 -2.35
C TYR A 150 17.68 -6.81 -2.50
N GLU A 151 18.75 -6.36 -1.86
CA GLU A 151 20.06 -7.04 -1.94
C GLU A 151 20.02 -8.47 -1.36
N VAL A 152 19.30 -8.68 -0.26
CA VAL A 152 19.12 -10.01 0.33
C VAL A 152 18.31 -10.91 -0.60
N LEU A 153 17.17 -10.43 -1.11
CA LEU A 153 16.32 -11.21 -2.00
C LEU A 153 17.01 -11.52 -3.33
N ARG A 154 17.77 -10.57 -3.88
CA ARG A 154 18.56 -10.77 -5.08
C ARG A 154 19.58 -11.90 -4.93
N LYS A 155 20.27 -11.95 -3.79
CA LYS A 155 21.24 -13.03 -3.46
C LYS A 155 20.58 -14.38 -3.30
N LYS A 156 19.34 -14.44 -2.81
CA LYS A 156 18.57 -15.68 -2.65
C LYS A 156 18.13 -16.28 -3.99
N ALA A 157 18.17 -15.53 -5.09
CA ALA A 157 17.79 -15.99 -6.43
C ALA A 157 16.42 -16.71 -6.45
N LEU A 158 15.39 -16.04 -5.92
CA LEU A 158 14.04 -16.58 -5.79
C LEU A 158 13.47 -17.03 -7.15
N THR A 159 12.84 -18.21 -7.14
CA THR A 159 12.11 -18.70 -8.31
C THR A 159 10.83 -17.89 -8.54
N GLN A 160 10.30 -17.94 -9.77
CA GLN A 160 9.03 -17.30 -10.12
C GLN A 160 7.91 -17.67 -9.13
N LYS A 161 7.80 -18.95 -8.80
CA LYS A 161 6.81 -19.47 -7.84
C LYS A 161 7.00 -18.91 -6.43
N GLN A 162 8.23 -18.75 -5.99
CA GLN A 162 8.53 -18.17 -4.66
C GLN A 162 8.19 -16.69 -4.63
N LEU A 163 8.45 -15.93 -5.70
CA LEU A 163 8.04 -14.53 -5.83
C LEU A 163 6.52 -14.38 -5.73
N GLU A 164 5.77 -15.20 -6.48
CA GLU A 164 4.30 -15.20 -6.45
C GLU A 164 3.71 -15.52 -5.07
N GLN A 165 4.37 -16.35 -4.28
CA GLN A 165 3.95 -16.66 -2.91
C GLN A 165 4.20 -15.51 -1.92
N LEU A 166 5.14 -14.62 -2.22
CA LEU A 166 5.51 -13.48 -1.39
C LEU A 166 4.72 -12.22 -1.75
N GLU A 167 4.25 -12.09 -2.96
CA GLU A 167 3.37 -11.02 -3.42
C GLU A 167 1.96 -11.14 -2.84
#